data_9d430949227e30843e113635a88fdfed
#
_entry.id   9d430949227e30843e113635a88fdfed
#
_cell.length_a   1.000
_cell.length_b   1.000
_cell.length_c   1.000
_cell.angle_alpha   90.00
_cell.angle_beta   90.00
_cell.angle_gamma   90.00
#
_symmetry.space_group_name_H-M   'P 1'
#
loop_
_entity.id
_entity.type
_entity.pdbx_description
1 polymer ?
#
loop_
_entity_poly.entity_id
_entity_poly.type
_entity_poly.pdbx_seq_one_letter_code
_entity_poly.pdbx_strand_id
1 'polypeptide(L)'
;MRLGLALPQLGGHSGADQITSFARTSEQLGYRSLWVGDRVLAPVAPSDLYPGGGSPQRPYPPEFRSVLDPLVVLAAAAASTTTVRLASSTLNAPWHNALLLGRSLTSLDRLSGGRLDVGFGVGWLRDEYTATGVSWQHRGSRLEEILDVLQELWTHNPAEHHGRHFQIPRAHVDLRPVQPGGPPVLLGGWSPAAMTRIGRRAAGWLPIYGMDADVTAQLWHIARRAAEQVGRDPDLLRRELRLNLHPGQGARHAADAVAQARDSGVEGAFLDFQFATSSVQESLTMATDVIARVGSLD
;
A
#
# COMPACT_ATOMS: atom_id res chain seq x y z
N MET A 1 9.24 -2.67 16.01
CA MET A 1 8.50 -2.06 14.87
C MET A 1 9.23 -2.38 13.58
N ARG A 2 8.56 -2.93 12.58
CA ARG A 2 9.16 -3.21 11.27
C ARG A 2 9.37 -1.92 10.49
N LEU A 3 10.53 -1.73 9.87
CA LEU A 3 10.82 -0.56 9.03
C LEU A 3 11.01 -0.99 7.57
N GLY A 4 10.37 -0.27 6.65
CA GLY A 4 10.43 -0.49 5.21
C GLY A 4 10.84 0.75 4.44
N LEU A 5 10.91 0.60 3.11
CA LEU A 5 11.17 1.68 2.16
C LEU A 5 10.17 1.66 1.01
N ALA A 6 9.80 2.82 0.49
CA ALA A 6 9.14 2.93 -0.80
C ALA A 6 10.14 2.64 -1.93
N LEU A 7 9.74 1.80 -2.89
CA LEU A 7 10.51 1.52 -4.11
C LEU A 7 10.55 2.76 -5.02
N PRO A 8 11.61 2.96 -5.79
CA PRO A 8 11.79 4.11 -6.69
C PRO A 8 10.90 3.97 -7.93
N GLN A 9 9.60 4.20 -7.74
CA GLN A 9 8.54 3.98 -8.73
C GLN A 9 8.13 5.26 -9.47
N LEU A 10 8.38 6.43 -8.86
CA LEU A 10 7.86 7.72 -9.30
C LEU A 10 8.94 8.59 -9.95
N GLY A 11 8.52 9.44 -10.89
CA GLY A 11 9.41 10.45 -11.47
C GLY A 11 10.53 9.86 -12.31
N GLY A 12 11.72 10.46 -12.22
CA GLY A 12 12.92 10.05 -12.96
C GLY A 12 13.64 8.79 -12.42
N HIS A 13 13.10 8.17 -11.36
CA HIS A 13 13.73 7.04 -10.65
C HIS A 13 13.33 5.67 -11.19
N SER A 14 12.69 5.59 -12.35
CA SER A 14 11.90 4.44 -12.80
C SER A 14 12.62 3.51 -13.80
N GLY A 15 13.91 3.27 -13.65
CA GLY A 15 14.63 2.27 -14.45
C GLY A 15 14.60 0.86 -13.84
N ALA A 16 14.54 -0.20 -14.67
CA ALA A 16 14.50 -1.59 -14.20
C ALA A 16 15.69 -1.95 -13.29
N ASP A 17 16.91 -1.57 -13.70
CA ASP A 17 18.13 -1.82 -12.91
C ASP A 17 18.13 -1.04 -11.61
N GLN A 18 17.54 0.14 -11.59
CA GLN A 18 17.41 0.98 -10.39
C GLN A 18 16.46 0.33 -9.37
N ILE A 19 15.32 -0.22 -9.81
CA ILE A 19 14.36 -0.89 -8.93
C ILE A 19 14.99 -2.13 -8.29
N THR A 20 15.62 -2.98 -9.10
CA THR A 20 16.20 -4.24 -8.61
C THR A 20 17.42 -4.02 -7.72
N SER A 21 18.29 -3.06 -8.03
CA SER A 21 19.43 -2.71 -7.19
C SER A 21 18.99 -2.07 -5.88
N PHE A 22 17.99 -1.15 -5.91
CA PHE A 22 17.42 -0.55 -4.72
C PHE A 22 16.81 -1.61 -3.80
N ALA A 23 16.03 -2.55 -4.36
CA ALA A 23 15.38 -3.61 -3.58
C ALA A 23 16.41 -4.51 -2.87
N ARG A 24 17.45 -4.96 -3.58
CA ARG A 24 18.55 -5.76 -2.99
C ARG A 24 19.31 -5.02 -1.89
N THR A 25 19.69 -3.77 -2.17
CA THR A 25 20.45 -2.96 -1.21
C THR A 25 19.60 -2.68 0.04
N SER A 26 18.30 -2.40 -0.12
CA SER A 26 17.39 -2.21 1.01
C SER A 26 17.28 -3.46 1.89
N GLU A 27 17.19 -4.64 1.28
CA GLU A 27 17.21 -5.92 2.00
C GLU A 27 18.54 -6.14 2.75
N GLN A 28 19.67 -5.86 2.11
CA GLN A 28 21.01 -5.97 2.70
C GLN A 28 21.21 -5.00 3.87
N LEU A 29 20.63 -3.80 3.80
CA LEU A 29 20.63 -2.82 4.88
C LEU A 29 19.74 -3.23 6.08
N GLY A 30 18.94 -4.29 5.94
CA GLY A 30 18.08 -4.80 7.01
C GLY A 30 16.66 -4.26 7.03
N TYR A 31 16.24 -3.50 6.03
CA TYR A 31 14.83 -3.13 5.89
C TYR A 31 13.95 -4.37 5.72
N ARG A 32 12.75 -4.35 6.31
CA ARG A 32 11.87 -5.52 6.42
C ARG A 32 10.74 -5.54 5.39
N SER A 33 10.48 -4.43 4.70
CA SER A 33 9.43 -4.34 3.67
C SER A 33 9.73 -3.30 2.61
N LEU A 34 9.22 -3.55 1.39
CA LEU A 34 9.32 -2.66 0.23
C LEU A 34 7.91 -2.32 -0.26
N TRP A 35 7.67 -1.04 -0.54
CA TRP A 35 6.33 -0.50 -0.77
C TRP A 35 6.21 0.23 -2.10
N VAL A 36 5.03 0.15 -2.71
CA VAL A 36 4.65 0.89 -3.92
C VAL A 36 3.39 1.70 -3.69
N GLY A 37 3.17 2.73 -4.50
CA GLY A 37 1.91 3.46 -4.62
C GLY A 37 1.22 3.16 -5.94
N ASP A 38 0.04 3.76 -6.18
CA ASP A 38 -0.71 3.55 -7.41
C ASP A 38 -1.28 4.86 -7.95
N ARG A 39 -0.95 5.18 -9.20
CA ARG A 39 -1.47 6.26 -10.02
C ARG A 39 -1.60 5.78 -11.46
N VAL A 40 -2.68 6.16 -12.15
CA VAL A 40 -2.85 5.83 -13.57
C VAL A 40 -2.65 7.03 -14.48
N LEU A 41 -2.84 8.25 -13.97
CA LEU A 41 -2.62 9.48 -14.73
C LEU A 41 -2.40 10.70 -13.82
N ALA A 42 -1.85 11.76 -14.39
CA ALA A 42 -1.68 13.08 -13.77
C ALA A 42 -2.35 14.14 -14.67
N PRO A 43 -3.60 14.56 -14.40
CA PRO A 43 -4.33 15.50 -15.24
C PRO A 43 -3.63 16.86 -15.31
N VAL A 44 -3.71 17.54 -16.45
CA VAL A 44 -3.21 18.93 -16.61
C VAL A 44 -4.03 19.89 -15.75
N ALA A 45 -5.35 19.66 -15.68
CA ALA A 45 -6.29 20.42 -14.85
C ALA A 45 -7.09 19.43 -13.97
N PRO A 46 -6.57 19.04 -12.80
CA PRO A 46 -7.21 18.02 -11.96
C PRO A 46 -8.48 18.53 -11.30
N SER A 47 -9.47 17.64 -11.17
CA SER A 47 -10.73 17.91 -10.46
C SER A 47 -10.58 18.02 -8.95
N ASP A 48 -9.52 17.43 -8.38
CA ASP A 48 -9.28 17.38 -6.93
C ASP A 48 -7.82 17.71 -6.63
N LEU A 49 -7.58 18.22 -5.42
CA LEU A 49 -6.24 18.47 -4.91
C LEU A 49 -5.72 17.26 -4.13
N TYR A 50 -4.42 17.03 -4.23
CA TYR A 50 -3.76 15.96 -3.47
C TYR A 50 -3.94 16.18 -1.96
N PRO A 51 -4.54 15.21 -1.22
CA PRO A 51 -4.78 15.35 0.22
C PRO A 51 -3.53 15.55 1.06
N GLY A 52 -2.37 15.14 0.57
CA GLY A 52 -1.06 15.31 1.22
C GLY A 52 -0.40 16.67 0.94
N GLY A 53 -1.18 17.76 0.82
CA GLY A 53 -0.65 19.12 0.69
C GLY A 53 -0.76 19.72 -0.72
N GLY A 54 -1.71 19.26 -1.54
CA GLY A 54 -2.01 19.89 -2.83
C GLY A 54 -2.59 21.29 -2.68
N SER A 55 -2.26 22.19 -3.62
CA SER A 55 -2.79 23.55 -3.72
C SER A 55 -3.22 23.86 -5.16
N PRO A 56 -4.01 24.92 -5.40
CA PRO A 56 -4.37 25.29 -6.78
C PRO A 56 -3.17 25.52 -7.69
N GLN A 57 -2.04 26.02 -7.17
CA GLN A 57 -0.80 26.26 -7.92
C GLN A 57 0.04 24.99 -8.09
N ARG A 58 -0.08 24.06 -7.15
CA ARG A 58 0.61 22.77 -7.16
C ARG A 58 -0.36 21.67 -6.71
N PRO A 59 -1.26 21.24 -7.61
CA PRO A 59 -2.38 20.36 -7.22
C PRO A 59 -1.95 18.96 -6.75
N TYR A 60 -0.79 18.50 -7.19
CA TYR A 60 -0.17 17.23 -6.79
C TYR A 60 1.35 17.31 -7.00
N PRO A 61 2.14 16.40 -6.39
CA PRO A 61 3.57 16.27 -6.64
C PRO A 61 3.87 16.02 -8.12
N PRO A 62 4.86 16.72 -8.73
CA PRO A 62 5.19 16.55 -10.15
C PRO A 62 5.65 15.14 -10.49
N GLU A 63 6.16 14.39 -9.54
CA GLU A 63 6.58 12.99 -9.65
C GLU A 63 5.41 12.06 -10.10
N PHE A 64 4.16 12.44 -9.82
CA PHE A 64 2.97 11.70 -10.25
C PHE A 64 2.74 11.71 -11.77
N ARG A 65 3.52 12.50 -12.52
CA ARG A 65 3.46 12.52 -13.99
C ARG A 65 4.14 11.31 -14.63
N SER A 66 5.00 10.61 -13.89
CA SER A 66 5.69 9.41 -14.36
C SER A 66 5.64 8.36 -13.24
N VAL A 67 4.80 7.35 -13.42
CA VAL A 67 4.57 6.29 -12.44
C VAL A 67 4.59 4.95 -13.14
N LEU A 68 5.43 4.03 -12.67
CA LEU A 68 5.40 2.65 -13.14
C LEU A 68 4.23 1.90 -12.50
N ASP A 69 3.70 0.90 -13.23
CA ASP A 69 2.69 0.00 -12.68
C ASP A 69 3.20 -0.67 -11.38
N PRO A 70 2.44 -0.57 -10.28
CA PRO A 70 2.87 -1.07 -8.98
C PRO A 70 3.11 -2.58 -8.95
N LEU A 71 2.29 -3.38 -9.65
CA LEU A 71 2.45 -4.84 -9.63
C LEU A 71 3.66 -5.29 -10.43
N VAL A 72 4.00 -4.57 -11.52
CA VAL A 72 5.23 -4.80 -12.30
C VAL A 72 6.46 -4.47 -11.47
N VAL A 73 6.44 -3.36 -10.73
CA VAL A 73 7.55 -2.96 -9.83
C VAL A 73 7.73 -3.97 -8.70
N LEU A 74 6.63 -4.42 -8.08
CA LEU A 74 6.68 -5.46 -7.04
C LEU A 74 7.19 -6.80 -7.59
N ALA A 75 6.85 -7.17 -8.82
CA ALA A 75 7.36 -8.39 -9.45
C ALA A 75 8.89 -8.33 -9.67
N ALA A 76 9.41 -7.18 -10.10
CA ALA A 76 10.86 -6.96 -10.22
C ALA A 76 11.57 -7.04 -8.85
N ALA A 77 10.97 -6.45 -7.81
CA ALA A 77 11.49 -6.54 -6.45
C ALA A 77 11.41 -7.99 -5.91
N ALA A 78 10.31 -8.73 -6.18
CA ALA A 78 10.16 -10.14 -5.79
C ALA A 78 11.27 -11.02 -6.34
N ALA A 79 11.61 -10.82 -7.63
CA ALA A 79 12.65 -11.58 -8.33
C ALA A 79 14.08 -11.23 -7.88
N SER A 80 14.27 -10.09 -7.23
CA SER A 80 15.59 -9.57 -6.82
C SER A 80 15.87 -9.65 -5.31
N THR A 81 14.90 -10.10 -4.50
CA THR A 81 14.99 -10.20 -3.04
C THR A 81 14.50 -11.56 -2.55
N THR A 82 14.82 -11.91 -1.30
CA THR A 82 14.53 -13.23 -0.74
C THR A 82 13.73 -13.21 0.55
N THR A 83 13.83 -12.15 1.36
CA THR A 83 13.28 -12.10 2.72
C THR A 83 12.34 -10.94 2.97
N VAL A 84 12.58 -9.77 2.36
CA VAL A 84 11.74 -8.58 2.56
C VAL A 84 10.31 -8.82 2.09
N ARG A 85 9.35 -8.34 2.87
CA ARG A 85 7.96 -8.32 2.44
C ARG A 85 7.75 -7.26 1.35
N LEU A 86 6.81 -7.51 0.48
CA LEU A 86 6.42 -6.64 -0.64
C LEU A 86 5.01 -6.13 -0.38
N ALA A 87 4.79 -4.83 -0.49
CA ALA A 87 3.51 -4.27 -0.13
C ALA A 87 3.09 -3.07 -0.99
N SER A 88 1.82 -2.72 -0.95
CA SER A 88 1.29 -1.53 -1.59
C SER A 88 0.66 -0.58 -0.57
N SER A 89 0.82 0.72 -0.77
CA SER A 89 0.19 1.78 0.03
C SER A 89 -0.18 2.97 -0.87
N THR A 90 -1.29 2.88 -1.56
CA THR A 90 -2.27 1.80 -1.74
C THR A 90 -2.46 1.51 -3.23
N LEU A 91 -2.81 0.27 -3.59
CA LEU A 91 -3.47 0.02 -4.87
C LEU A 91 -4.88 0.59 -4.81
N ASN A 92 -5.30 1.31 -5.82
CA ASN A 92 -6.65 1.84 -5.90
C ASN A 92 -7.59 0.76 -6.48
N ALA A 93 -7.93 -0.21 -5.65
CA ALA A 93 -8.64 -1.42 -6.02
C ALA A 93 -9.88 -1.20 -6.92
N PRO A 94 -10.73 -0.16 -6.71
CA PRO A 94 -11.94 0.00 -7.52
C PRO A 94 -11.71 0.20 -9.02
N TRP A 95 -10.51 0.59 -9.47
CA TRP A 95 -10.21 0.71 -10.90
C TRP A 95 -10.03 -0.64 -11.59
N HIS A 96 -9.68 -1.65 -10.84
CA HIS A 96 -9.35 -2.96 -11.38
C HIS A 96 -10.59 -3.83 -11.62
N ASN A 97 -10.47 -4.74 -12.60
CA ASN A 97 -11.33 -5.90 -12.66
C ASN A 97 -10.90 -6.88 -11.56
N ALA A 98 -11.83 -7.29 -10.69
CA ALA A 98 -11.52 -8.09 -9.50
C ALA A 98 -10.90 -9.47 -9.83
N LEU A 99 -11.34 -10.13 -10.92
CA LEU A 99 -10.79 -11.41 -11.36
C LEU A 99 -9.35 -11.26 -11.84
N LEU A 100 -9.07 -10.25 -12.67
CA LEU A 100 -7.71 -9.99 -13.17
C LEU A 100 -6.77 -9.58 -12.05
N LEU A 101 -7.24 -8.73 -11.13
CA LEU A 101 -6.49 -8.33 -9.95
C LEU A 101 -6.16 -9.55 -9.07
N GLY A 102 -7.16 -10.39 -8.77
CA GLY A 102 -6.97 -11.60 -7.97
C GLY A 102 -5.93 -12.55 -8.58
N ARG A 103 -5.96 -12.76 -9.91
CA ARG A 103 -4.95 -13.54 -10.63
C ARG A 103 -3.56 -12.92 -10.50
N SER A 104 -3.42 -11.60 -10.68
CA SER A 104 -2.13 -10.92 -10.59
C SER A 104 -1.54 -10.98 -9.18
N LEU A 105 -2.36 -10.74 -8.15
CA LEU A 105 -1.95 -10.82 -6.75
C LEU A 105 -1.55 -12.25 -6.35
N THR A 106 -2.30 -13.26 -6.80
CA THR A 106 -1.95 -14.67 -6.59
C THR A 106 -0.62 -15.02 -7.24
N SER A 107 -0.40 -14.57 -8.48
CA SER A 107 0.87 -14.77 -9.19
C SER A 107 2.04 -14.13 -8.46
N LEU A 108 1.86 -12.88 -8.02
CA LEU A 108 2.89 -12.14 -7.28
C LEU A 108 3.19 -12.78 -5.92
N ASP A 109 2.17 -13.26 -5.21
CA ASP A 109 2.36 -13.99 -3.94
C ASP A 109 3.19 -15.25 -4.15
N ARG A 110 2.91 -16.03 -5.20
CA ARG A 110 3.72 -17.20 -5.57
C ARG A 110 5.15 -16.86 -5.96
N LEU A 111 5.34 -15.86 -6.81
CA LEU A 111 6.66 -15.41 -7.25
C LEU A 111 7.51 -14.88 -6.10
N SER A 112 6.88 -14.27 -5.11
CA SER A 112 7.55 -13.79 -3.90
C SER A 112 7.74 -14.85 -2.82
N GLY A 113 7.19 -16.08 -2.99
CA GLY A 113 7.24 -17.12 -1.95
C GLY A 113 6.41 -16.78 -0.72
N GLY A 114 5.26 -16.09 -0.88
CA GLY A 114 4.37 -15.74 0.22
C GLY A 114 4.78 -14.47 0.98
N ARG A 115 5.55 -13.57 0.36
CA ARG A 115 6.00 -12.32 0.98
C ARG A 115 5.12 -11.11 0.66
N LEU A 116 3.99 -11.29 -0.04
CA LEU A 116 3.09 -10.20 -0.42
C LEU A 116 2.16 -9.78 0.72
N ASP A 117 2.04 -8.49 0.96
CA ASP A 117 0.95 -7.81 1.66
C ASP A 117 0.24 -6.86 0.68
N VAL A 118 -1.08 -6.81 0.70
CA VAL A 118 -1.84 -6.01 -0.26
C VAL A 118 -2.52 -4.86 0.44
N GLY A 119 -2.06 -3.63 0.20
CA GLY A 119 -2.71 -2.44 0.71
C GLY A 119 -3.66 -1.85 -0.33
N PHE A 120 -4.95 -1.78 -0.03
CA PHE A 120 -5.97 -1.19 -0.88
C PHE A 120 -6.47 0.16 -0.38
N GLY A 121 -6.74 1.05 -1.34
CA GLY A 121 -7.44 2.31 -1.15
C GLY A 121 -8.56 2.50 -2.17
N VAL A 122 -9.28 3.61 -2.01
CA VAL A 122 -10.32 4.03 -2.96
C VAL A 122 -9.88 5.22 -3.83
N GLY A 123 -8.63 5.65 -3.70
CA GLY A 123 -8.13 6.83 -4.43
C GLY A 123 -8.77 8.15 -3.97
N TRP A 124 -8.21 9.26 -4.46
CA TRP A 124 -8.67 10.61 -4.11
C TRP A 124 -9.04 11.45 -5.35
N LEU A 125 -8.60 11.07 -6.56
CA LEU A 125 -8.71 11.85 -7.77
C LEU A 125 -9.82 11.31 -8.68
N ARG A 126 -10.86 12.13 -8.92
CA ARG A 126 -12.02 11.75 -9.74
C ARG A 126 -11.67 11.51 -11.20
N ASP A 127 -10.66 12.22 -11.72
CA ASP A 127 -10.22 12.07 -13.11
C ASP A 127 -9.73 10.66 -13.42
N GLU A 128 -9.09 9.98 -12.48
CA GLU A 128 -8.64 8.58 -12.63
C GLU A 128 -9.84 7.63 -12.76
N TYR A 129 -10.92 7.89 -12.02
CA TYR A 129 -12.18 7.14 -12.16
C TYR A 129 -12.84 7.35 -13.52
N THR A 130 -12.85 8.59 -14.00
CA THR A 130 -13.36 8.91 -15.33
C THR A 130 -12.56 8.19 -16.42
N ALA A 131 -11.22 8.24 -16.32
CA ALA A 131 -10.32 7.62 -17.29
C ALA A 131 -10.41 6.09 -17.31
N THR A 132 -10.67 5.47 -16.16
CA THR A 132 -10.83 4.01 -16.05
C THR A 132 -12.27 3.52 -16.28
N GLY A 133 -13.21 4.42 -16.53
CA GLY A 133 -14.63 4.10 -16.77
C GLY A 133 -15.36 3.59 -15.52
N VAL A 134 -14.87 3.90 -14.33
CA VAL A 134 -15.43 3.43 -13.05
C VAL A 134 -16.17 4.57 -12.35
N SER A 135 -17.34 4.27 -11.78
CA SER A 135 -18.14 5.27 -11.05
C SER A 135 -17.46 5.66 -9.73
N TRP A 136 -17.21 6.97 -9.56
CA TRP A 136 -16.73 7.55 -8.33
C TRP A 136 -17.65 7.29 -7.12
N GLN A 137 -18.98 7.38 -7.32
CA GLN A 137 -19.98 7.22 -6.27
C GLN A 137 -19.98 5.80 -5.69
N HIS A 138 -19.66 4.81 -6.50
CA HIS A 138 -19.70 3.41 -6.10
C HIS A 138 -18.35 2.83 -5.67
N ARG A 139 -17.29 3.66 -5.53
CA ARG A 139 -15.95 3.18 -5.19
C ARG A 139 -15.87 2.38 -3.89
N GLY A 140 -16.65 2.77 -2.88
CA GLY A 140 -16.69 2.06 -1.59
C GLY A 140 -17.35 0.68 -1.69
N SER A 141 -18.53 0.58 -2.34
CA SER A 141 -19.21 -0.71 -2.53
C SER A 141 -18.46 -1.63 -3.50
N ARG A 142 -17.78 -1.03 -4.48
CA ARG A 142 -16.93 -1.79 -5.41
C ARG A 142 -15.70 -2.36 -4.71
N LEU A 143 -15.08 -1.63 -3.77
CA LEU A 143 -14.01 -2.17 -2.93
C LEU A 143 -14.50 -3.33 -2.06
N GLU A 144 -15.68 -3.22 -1.43
CA GLU A 144 -16.27 -4.32 -0.66
C GLU A 144 -16.40 -5.59 -1.49
N GLU A 145 -16.97 -5.45 -2.69
CA GLU A 145 -17.18 -6.59 -3.57
C GLU A 145 -15.88 -7.16 -4.15
N ILE A 146 -14.84 -6.33 -4.36
CA ILE A 146 -13.49 -6.82 -4.68
C ILE A 146 -12.95 -7.71 -3.57
N LEU A 147 -13.12 -7.33 -2.30
CA LEU A 147 -12.70 -8.17 -1.18
C LEU A 147 -13.46 -9.51 -1.14
N ASP A 148 -14.76 -9.52 -1.50
CA ASP A 148 -15.55 -10.76 -1.61
C ASP A 148 -15.02 -11.65 -2.73
N VAL A 149 -14.77 -11.09 -3.91
CA VAL A 149 -14.22 -11.81 -5.05
C VAL A 149 -12.83 -12.38 -4.75
N LEU A 150 -11.95 -11.61 -4.13
CA LEU A 150 -10.62 -12.08 -3.76
C LEU A 150 -10.69 -13.23 -2.76
N GLN A 151 -11.54 -13.10 -1.74
CA GLN A 151 -11.77 -14.18 -0.76
C GLN A 151 -12.26 -15.44 -1.46
N GLU A 152 -13.23 -15.32 -2.36
CA GLU A 152 -13.78 -16.45 -3.14
C GLU A 152 -12.69 -17.13 -3.97
N LEU A 153 -11.94 -16.34 -4.76
CA LEU A 153 -10.87 -16.84 -5.62
C LEU A 153 -9.74 -17.52 -4.83
N TRP A 154 -9.46 -17.09 -3.61
CA TRP A 154 -8.35 -17.61 -2.80
C TRP A 154 -8.72 -18.81 -1.95
N THR A 155 -10.01 -19.03 -1.66
CA THR A 155 -10.44 -20.06 -0.70
C THR A 155 -11.33 -21.16 -1.30
N HIS A 156 -12.05 -20.89 -2.40
CA HIS A 156 -12.98 -21.86 -3.00
C HIS A 156 -12.52 -22.36 -4.37
N ASN A 157 -12.76 -23.65 -4.64
CA ASN A 157 -12.55 -24.28 -5.95
C ASN A 157 -13.57 -25.42 -6.17
N PRO A 158 -14.50 -25.28 -7.10
CA PRO A 158 -14.67 -24.16 -8.00
C PRO A 158 -15.09 -22.85 -7.27
N ALA A 159 -14.66 -21.71 -7.81
CA ALA A 159 -15.04 -20.37 -7.35
C ALA A 159 -16.19 -19.82 -8.19
N GLU A 160 -17.08 -19.05 -7.58
CA GLU A 160 -18.24 -18.43 -8.23
C GLU A 160 -18.62 -17.13 -7.50
N HIS A 161 -18.97 -16.06 -8.25
CA HIS A 161 -19.42 -14.82 -7.60
C HIS A 161 -20.53 -14.14 -8.42
N HIS A 162 -21.60 -13.76 -7.75
CA HIS A 162 -22.74 -13.03 -8.32
C HIS A 162 -22.99 -11.76 -7.49
N GLY A 163 -22.33 -10.69 -7.85
CA GLY A 163 -22.45 -9.40 -7.16
C GLY A 163 -23.04 -8.31 -8.04
N ARG A 164 -23.05 -7.09 -7.51
CA ARG A 164 -23.54 -5.90 -8.21
C ARG A 164 -22.55 -5.41 -9.27
N HIS A 165 -21.27 -5.51 -9.00
CA HIS A 165 -20.18 -4.96 -9.80
C HIS A 165 -19.43 -6.03 -10.58
N PHE A 166 -19.46 -7.27 -10.12
CA PHE A 166 -18.72 -8.38 -10.73
C PHE A 166 -19.61 -9.62 -10.86
N GLN A 167 -19.48 -10.28 -12.02
CA GLN A 167 -20.12 -11.58 -12.29
C GLN A 167 -19.00 -12.55 -12.69
N ILE A 168 -18.79 -13.59 -11.90
CA ILE A 168 -17.81 -14.64 -12.18
C ILE A 168 -18.54 -15.95 -12.26
N PRO A 169 -18.63 -16.56 -13.46
CA PRO A 169 -19.26 -17.86 -13.60
C PRO A 169 -18.47 -18.91 -12.81
N ARG A 170 -19.15 -19.96 -12.39
CA ARG A 170 -18.52 -21.07 -11.68
C ARG A 170 -17.36 -21.64 -12.50
N ALA A 171 -16.16 -21.56 -11.95
CA ALA A 171 -14.93 -21.91 -12.66
C ALA A 171 -13.90 -22.57 -11.74
N HIS A 172 -13.07 -23.43 -12.30
CA HIS A 172 -11.90 -23.95 -11.60
C HIS A 172 -10.84 -22.86 -11.49
N VAL A 173 -10.32 -22.66 -10.27
CA VAL A 173 -9.24 -21.74 -9.94
C VAL A 173 -8.16 -22.52 -9.20
N ASP A 174 -7.31 -23.23 -9.94
CA ASP A 174 -6.28 -24.09 -9.36
C ASP A 174 -5.04 -23.33 -8.92
N LEU A 175 -4.79 -22.14 -9.51
CA LEU A 175 -3.73 -21.26 -9.07
C LEU A 175 -4.08 -20.65 -7.71
N ARG A 176 -3.37 -21.06 -6.65
CA ARG A 176 -3.59 -20.61 -5.28
C ARG A 176 -2.43 -19.77 -4.78
N PRO A 177 -2.67 -18.80 -3.88
CA PRO A 177 -1.60 -18.12 -3.15
C PRO A 177 -0.76 -19.12 -2.35
N VAL A 178 0.47 -18.73 -2.02
CA VAL A 178 1.32 -19.45 -1.03
C VAL A 178 0.77 -19.23 0.37
N GLN A 179 0.33 -18.00 0.65
CA GLN A 179 -0.24 -17.66 1.95
C GLN A 179 -1.66 -18.24 2.11
N PRO A 180 -1.95 -19.02 3.17
CA PRO A 180 -3.28 -19.59 3.39
C PRO A 180 -4.36 -18.51 3.48
N GLY A 181 -5.42 -18.62 2.70
CA GLY A 181 -6.50 -17.63 2.63
C GLY A 181 -6.16 -16.38 1.82
N GLY A 182 -4.97 -16.32 1.22
CA GLY A 182 -4.49 -15.21 0.39
C GLY A 182 -3.53 -14.26 1.11
N PRO A 183 -2.91 -13.33 0.37
CA PRO A 183 -2.08 -12.28 0.96
C PRO A 183 -2.86 -11.44 1.97
N PRO A 184 -2.26 -11.06 3.12
CA PRO A 184 -2.91 -10.17 4.07
C PRO A 184 -3.32 -8.85 3.41
N VAL A 185 -4.58 -8.46 3.59
CA VAL A 185 -5.12 -7.22 3.05
C VAL A 185 -5.07 -6.12 4.11
N LEU A 186 -4.43 -5.00 3.78
CA LEU A 186 -4.44 -3.76 4.53
C LEU A 186 -5.34 -2.74 3.83
N LEU A 187 -6.01 -1.88 4.56
CA LEU A 187 -6.88 -0.88 3.96
C LEU A 187 -6.50 0.54 4.39
N GLY A 188 -6.46 1.45 3.42
CA GLY A 188 -6.42 2.88 3.64
C GLY A 188 -7.81 3.47 3.88
N GLY A 189 -7.86 4.61 4.57
CA GLY A 189 -9.07 5.37 4.84
C GLY A 189 -9.09 5.97 6.23
N TRP A 190 -9.96 7.00 6.42
CA TRP A 190 -10.07 7.75 7.69
C TRP A 190 -11.52 8.11 8.04
N SER A 191 -12.49 7.46 7.43
CA SER A 191 -13.90 7.61 7.82
C SER A 191 -14.32 6.49 8.76
N PRO A 192 -15.33 6.69 9.62
CA PRO A 192 -15.87 5.62 10.46
C PRO A 192 -16.28 4.36 9.69
N ALA A 193 -16.83 4.54 8.48
CA ALA A 193 -17.18 3.42 7.59
C ALA A 193 -15.94 2.65 7.10
N ALA A 194 -14.86 3.35 6.78
CA ALA A 194 -13.59 2.72 6.41
C ALA A 194 -13.00 1.94 7.59
N MET A 195 -13.02 2.51 8.80
CA MET A 195 -12.51 1.85 10.00
C MET A 195 -13.34 0.61 10.37
N THR A 196 -14.65 0.68 10.22
CA THR A 196 -15.53 -0.49 10.40
C THR A 196 -15.18 -1.61 9.41
N ARG A 197 -14.93 -1.27 8.15
CA ARG A 197 -14.46 -2.23 7.12
C ARG A 197 -13.12 -2.84 7.51
N ILE A 198 -12.16 -2.02 7.95
CA ILE A 198 -10.84 -2.48 8.39
C ILE A 198 -10.99 -3.52 9.49
N GLY A 199 -11.72 -3.21 10.55
CA GLY A 199 -11.92 -4.14 11.66
C GLY A 199 -12.55 -5.46 11.23
N ARG A 200 -13.58 -5.39 10.40
CA ARG A 200 -14.33 -6.59 9.99
C ARG A 200 -13.59 -7.48 8.99
N ARG A 201 -12.73 -6.91 8.12
CA ARG A 201 -12.29 -7.60 6.91
C ARG A 201 -10.79 -7.55 6.63
N ALA A 202 -10.05 -6.59 7.18
CA ALA A 202 -8.65 -6.39 6.85
C ALA A 202 -7.70 -6.98 7.90
N ALA A 203 -6.46 -7.20 7.52
CA ALA A 203 -5.37 -7.53 8.43
C ALA A 203 -4.84 -6.29 9.18
N GLY A 204 -5.21 -5.08 8.70
CA GLY A 204 -4.80 -3.85 9.36
C GLY A 204 -5.13 -2.59 8.58
N TRP A 205 -4.64 -1.48 9.12
CA TRP A 205 -4.86 -0.13 8.65
C TRP A 205 -3.57 0.49 8.08
N LEU A 206 -3.74 1.30 7.03
CA LEU A 206 -2.71 2.18 6.48
C LEU A 206 -3.04 3.63 6.86
N PRO A 207 -2.62 4.10 8.04
CA PRO A 207 -2.85 5.47 8.47
C PRO A 207 -2.01 6.47 7.68
N ILE A 208 -2.37 7.75 7.76
CA ILE A 208 -1.64 8.87 7.17
C ILE A 208 -0.76 9.50 8.26
N TYR A 209 0.52 9.70 7.96
CA TYR A 209 1.43 10.43 8.84
C TYR A 209 0.99 11.88 9.01
N GLY A 210 1.11 12.39 10.24
CA GLY A 210 0.73 13.77 10.58
C GLY A 210 -0.75 13.97 10.90
N MET A 211 -1.55 12.90 10.95
CA MET A 211 -2.89 13.00 11.54
C MET A 211 -2.80 13.31 13.04
N ASP A 212 -3.78 14.06 13.53
CA ASP A 212 -3.94 14.31 14.96
C ASP A 212 -4.01 12.99 15.75
N ALA A 213 -3.30 12.94 16.89
CA ALA A 213 -3.17 11.71 17.67
C ALA A 213 -4.50 11.23 18.25
N ASP A 214 -5.35 12.15 18.72
CA ASP A 214 -6.64 11.81 19.31
C ASP A 214 -7.60 11.30 18.23
N VAL A 215 -7.61 11.94 17.05
CA VAL A 215 -8.37 11.49 15.88
C VAL A 215 -7.91 10.09 15.45
N THR A 216 -6.60 9.87 15.39
CA THR A 216 -6.02 8.56 15.05
C THR A 216 -6.45 7.48 16.06
N ALA A 217 -6.38 7.78 17.35
CA ALA A 217 -6.79 6.86 18.41
C ALA A 217 -8.30 6.54 18.35
N GLN A 218 -9.15 7.56 18.13
CA GLN A 218 -10.60 7.36 17.96
C GLN A 218 -10.92 6.47 16.76
N LEU A 219 -10.30 6.73 15.60
CA LEU A 219 -10.47 5.92 14.40
C LEU A 219 -10.02 4.47 14.65
N TRP A 220 -8.84 4.29 15.27
CA TRP A 220 -8.33 2.96 15.58
C TRP A 220 -9.26 2.19 16.53
N HIS A 221 -9.83 2.86 17.52
CA HIS A 221 -10.83 2.27 18.42
C HIS A 221 -12.06 1.74 17.66
N ILE A 222 -12.55 2.49 16.65
CA ILE A 222 -13.67 2.02 15.81
C ILE A 222 -13.30 0.71 15.10
N ALA A 223 -12.08 0.60 14.54
CA ALA A 223 -11.64 -0.62 13.84
C ALA A 223 -11.56 -1.81 14.81
N ARG A 224 -10.96 -1.62 15.99
CA ARG A 224 -10.83 -2.68 16.99
C ARG A 224 -12.20 -3.20 17.45
N ARG A 225 -13.12 -2.29 17.80
CA ARG A 225 -14.49 -2.67 18.15
C ARG A 225 -15.23 -3.39 17.02
N ALA A 226 -15.03 -2.97 15.77
CA ALA A 226 -15.63 -3.63 14.63
C ALA A 226 -15.08 -5.06 14.40
N ALA A 227 -13.83 -5.31 14.76
CA ALA A 227 -13.25 -6.66 14.76
C ALA A 227 -13.90 -7.54 15.82
N GLU A 228 -13.98 -7.06 17.05
CA GLU A 228 -14.64 -7.76 18.18
C GLU A 228 -16.10 -8.14 17.86
N GLN A 229 -16.85 -7.23 17.23
CA GLN A 229 -18.25 -7.45 16.86
C GLN A 229 -18.46 -8.62 15.88
N VAL A 230 -17.43 -9.01 15.14
CA VAL A 230 -17.47 -10.15 14.20
C VAL A 230 -16.63 -11.34 14.68
N GLY A 231 -16.21 -11.36 15.94
CA GLY A 231 -15.47 -12.46 16.56
C GLY A 231 -13.99 -12.54 16.12
N ARG A 232 -13.42 -11.44 15.59
CA ARG A 232 -11.98 -11.35 15.28
C ARG A 232 -11.20 -10.78 16.45
N ASP A 233 -10.01 -11.30 16.67
CA ASP A 233 -9.10 -10.74 17.67
C ASP A 233 -8.59 -9.36 17.22
N PRO A 234 -8.89 -8.28 17.94
CA PRO A 234 -8.45 -6.94 17.58
C PRO A 234 -6.94 -6.73 17.75
N ASP A 235 -6.24 -7.57 18.51
CA ASP A 235 -4.80 -7.47 18.71
C ASP A 235 -4.01 -8.04 17.51
N LEU A 236 -4.67 -8.78 16.63
CA LEU A 236 -4.10 -9.21 15.35
C LEU A 236 -4.15 -8.14 14.25
N LEU A 237 -4.90 -7.06 14.48
CA LEU A 237 -4.90 -5.92 13.56
C LEU A 237 -3.58 -5.15 13.68
N ARG A 238 -3.00 -4.79 12.54
CA ARG A 238 -1.75 -4.02 12.51
C ARG A 238 -1.92 -2.66 11.83
N ARG A 239 -1.03 -1.73 12.14
CA ARG A 239 -0.91 -0.42 11.49
C ARG A 239 0.43 -0.34 10.79
N GLU A 240 0.41 0.06 9.50
CA GLU A 240 1.62 0.25 8.69
C GLU A 240 1.63 1.71 8.20
N LEU A 241 2.52 2.53 8.75
CA LEU A 241 2.53 3.98 8.57
C LEU A 241 3.47 4.39 7.44
N ARG A 242 2.97 5.15 6.47
CA ARG A 242 3.81 5.77 5.44
C ARG A 242 4.37 7.10 5.94
N LEU A 243 5.68 7.22 5.93
CA LEU A 243 6.44 8.42 6.30
C LEU A 243 6.97 9.07 5.03
N ASN A 244 6.22 10.04 4.49
CA ASN A 244 6.67 10.82 3.33
C ASN A 244 7.71 11.85 3.77
N LEU A 245 8.86 11.85 3.11
CA LEU A 245 9.85 12.92 3.26
C LEU A 245 9.67 13.95 2.16
N HIS A 246 9.88 15.23 2.53
CA HIS A 246 9.76 16.37 1.64
C HIS A 246 11.12 17.01 1.34
N PRO A 247 11.25 17.85 0.29
CA PRO A 247 12.48 18.53 -0.02
C PRO A 247 13.07 19.26 1.19
N GLY A 248 14.37 19.08 1.43
CA GLY A 248 15.08 19.64 2.58
C GLY A 248 15.03 18.80 3.86
N GLN A 249 14.24 17.71 3.89
CA GLN A 249 14.22 16.77 5.01
C GLN A 249 15.23 15.64 4.75
N GLY A 250 16.26 15.56 5.59
CA GLY A 250 17.33 14.58 5.49
C GLY A 250 17.17 13.40 6.45
N ALA A 251 18.18 12.53 6.51
CA ALA A 251 18.19 11.31 7.30
C ALA A 251 17.91 11.51 8.80
N ARG A 252 18.31 12.66 9.38
CA ARG A 252 17.98 12.98 10.78
C ARG A 252 16.47 13.12 10.96
N HIS A 253 15.81 13.91 10.11
CA HIS A 253 14.36 14.08 10.17
C HIS A 253 13.62 12.74 9.96
N ALA A 254 14.09 11.90 9.03
CA ALA A 254 13.56 10.56 8.82
C ALA A 254 13.70 9.68 10.07
N ALA A 255 14.86 9.71 10.74
CA ALA A 255 15.09 8.97 11.97
C ALA A 255 14.18 9.45 13.12
N ASP A 256 14.01 10.76 13.27
CA ASP A 256 13.10 11.35 14.26
C ASP A 256 11.64 10.91 13.99
N ALA A 257 11.20 10.90 12.72
CA ALA A 257 9.87 10.42 12.33
C ALA A 257 9.67 8.92 12.62
N VAL A 258 10.71 8.10 12.42
CA VAL A 258 10.72 6.67 12.78
C VAL A 258 10.59 6.49 14.29
N ALA A 259 11.30 7.29 15.09
CA ALA A 259 11.19 7.25 16.55
C ALA A 259 9.76 7.61 17.01
N GLN A 260 9.18 8.68 16.48
CA GLN A 260 7.79 9.06 16.77
C GLN A 260 6.78 7.97 16.38
N ALA A 261 6.98 7.33 15.21
CA ALA A 261 6.14 6.21 14.78
C ALA A 261 6.24 5.04 15.76
N ARG A 262 7.46 4.71 16.23
CA ARG A 262 7.69 3.68 17.23
C ARG A 262 6.97 4.00 18.55
N ASP A 263 7.09 5.22 19.04
CA ASP A 263 6.47 5.69 20.28
C ASP A 263 4.93 5.70 20.19
N SER A 264 4.36 5.93 19.01
CA SER A 264 2.92 5.81 18.77
C SER A 264 2.40 4.37 18.75
N GLY A 265 3.29 3.38 18.90
CA GLY A 265 2.95 1.97 19.01
C GLY A 265 2.44 1.34 17.71
N VAL A 266 2.79 1.89 16.52
CA VAL A 266 2.48 1.22 15.25
C VAL A 266 3.36 0.00 15.03
N GLU A 267 2.81 -1.02 14.40
CA GLU A 267 3.48 -2.31 14.19
C GLU A 267 4.53 -2.24 13.08
N GLY A 268 4.34 -1.32 12.11
CA GLY A 268 5.30 -1.07 11.04
C GLY A 268 5.22 0.35 10.49
N ALA A 269 6.31 0.78 9.86
CA ALA A 269 6.39 2.03 9.12
C ALA A 269 7.28 1.86 7.89
N PHE A 270 7.11 2.70 6.89
CA PHE A 270 8.04 2.77 5.77
C PHE A 270 8.31 4.20 5.35
N LEU A 271 9.56 4.45 4.98
CA LEU A 271 10.02 5.75 4.53
C LEU A 271 9.85 5.89 3.01
N ASP A 272 9.32 7.02 2.57
CA ASP A 272 9.24 7.37 1.17
C ASP A 272 10.12 8.59 0.88
N PHE A 273 11.23 8.35 0.19
CA PHE A 273 12.21 9.37 -0.17
C PHE A 273 11.95 10.03 -1.53
N GLN A 274 11.00 9.52 -2.32
CA GLN A 274 10.83 9.89 -3.72
C GLN A 274 10.53 11.37 -3.95
N PHE A 275 10.00 12.07 -2.92
CA PHE A 275 9.76 13.50 -2.98
C PHE A 275 10.91 14.35 -2.41
N ALA A 276 11.88 13.73 -1.75
CA ALA A 276 12.98 14.40 -1.05
C ALA A 276 14.34 14.25 -1.75
N THR A 277 14.47 13.27 -2.64
CA THR A 277 15.71 12.90 -3.32
C THR A 277 15.60 13.05 -4.83
N SER A 278 16.72 13.33 -5.49
CA SER A 278 16.81 13.51 -6.94
C SER A 278 17.27 12.25 -7.69
N SER A 279 17.72 11.23 -6.97
CA SER A 279 18.23 9.98 -7.55
C SER A 279 18.06 8.78 -6.62
N VAL A 280 18.08 7.58 -7.19
CA VAL A 280 18.08 6.31 -6.44
C VAL A 280 19.31 6.22 -5.53
N GLN A 281 20.47 6.68 -6.00
CA GLN A 281 21.70 6.67 -5.20
C GLN A 281 21.58 7.57 -3.97
N GLU A 282 20.97 8.74 -4.09
CA GLU A 282 20.71 9.64 -2.96
C GLU A 282 19.72 8.99 -1.98
N SER A 283 18.66 8.35 -2.47
CA SER A 283 17.72 7.60 -1.64
C SER A 283 18.40 6.48 -0.86
N LEU A 284 19.31 5.72 -1.48
CA LEU A 284 20.07 4.66 -0.81
C LEU A 284 21.05 5.20 0.22
N THR A 285 21.71 6.32 -0.05
CA THR A 285 22.57 7.01 0.91
C THR A 285 21.76 7.42 2.12
N MET A 286 20.60 8.06 1.90
CA MET A 286 19.70 8.46 2.98
C MET A 286 19.19 7.25 3.78
N ALA A 287 18.83 6.15 3.11
CA ALA A 287 18.42 4.92 3.77
C ALA A 287 19.53 4.35 4.68
N THR A 288 20.78 4.35 4.21
CA THR A 288 21.94 3.91 4.99
C THR A 288 22.12 4.78 6.24
N ASP A 289 22.05 6.09 6.08
CA ASP A 289 22.20 7.04 7.17
C ASP A 289 21.08 6.93 8.22
N VAL A 290 19.84 6.62 7.77
CA VAL A 290 18.72 6.37 8.70
C VAL A 290 18.98 5.13 9.54
N ILE A 291 19.35 4.00 8.92
CA ILE A 291 19.66 2.76 9.67
C ILE A 291 20.76 3.01 10.69
N ALA A 292 21.82 3.72 10.33
CA ALA A 292 22.90 4.06 11.27
C ALA A 292 22.41 4.88 12.49
N ARG A 293 21.33 5.67 12.35
CA ARG A 293 20.75 6.50 13.41
C ARG A 293 19.74 5.79 14.28
N VAL A 294 18.88 4.96 13.67
CA VAL A 294 17.78 4.29 14.41
C VAL A 294 18.24 3.00 15.09
N GLY A 295 19.45 2.51 14.77
CA GLY A 295 19.99 1.27 15.29
C GLY A 295 19.36 0.02 14.68
N SER A 296 19.55 -1.15 15.33
CA SER A 296 18.96 -2.42 14.88
C SER A 296 17.44 -2.32 14.74
N LEU A 297 16.93 -2.92 13.68
CA LEU A 297 15.50 -2.99 13.35
C LEU A 297 14.81 -4.25 13.91
N ASP A 298 15.47 -4.92 14.85
CA ASP A 298 14.97 -6.12 15.53
C ASP A 298 13.84 -5.81 16.52
#